data_ff007cd0fdc3ced7ec184b604ee581bf
#
_entry.id   ff007cd0fdc3ced7ec184b604ee581bf
#
_cell.length_a   1.000
_cell.length_b   1.000
_cell.length_c   1.000
_cell.angle_alpha   90.00
_cell.angle_beta   90.00
_cell.angle_gamma   90.00
#
_symmetry.space_group_name_H-M   'P 1'
#
loop_
_entity.id
_entity.type
_entity.pdbx_description
1 polymer ?
#
loop_
_entity_poly.entity_id
_entity_poly.type
_entity_poly.pdbx_seq_one_letter_code
_entity_poly.pdbx_strand_id
1 'polypeptide(L)'
;MKGRILLSARNEILERLKAAPKKEIPVRPFMPPLKEVALGRDELADRFAEMFTAETGIVYRAKNNDHALETLTGIVKREGLKSVMVSTDEVLAPLNLPAWGIKIDVKVMSPGDFKGRDDFKDAVFDGVGAGITGVDFAVAESGTLGLIHDRDQARLISLAPILHIAIVPVERIVPVYESVVASVFEKEPFPSQFVFITGPSMTGDIRGHLFKGMHGPRRVIVILVG
;
A
#
# COMPACT_ATOMS: atom_id res chain seq x y z
N MET A 1 41.23 1.29 12.61
CA MET A 1 41.26 2.74 12.39
C MET A 1 39.97 3.34 11.80
N LYS A 2 39.18 2.62 10.98
CA LYS A 2 37.94 3.15 10.35
C LYS A 2 36.80 3.51 11.33
N GLY A 3 36.67 2.83 12.46
CA GLY A 3 35.57 3.10 13.41
C GLY A 3 35.68 4.39 14.23
N ARG A 4 36.90 4.88 14.44
CA ARG A 4 37.14 6.10 15.26
C ARG A 4 36.79 7.39 14.52
N ILE A 5 36.93 7.38 13.19
CA ILE A 5 36.61 8.55 12.33
C ILE A 5 35.07 8.72 12.22
N LEU A 6 34.32 7.61 12.09
CA LEU A 6 32.85 7.65 12.00
C LEU A 6 32.19 8.13 13.31
N LEU A 7 32.71 7.72 14.47
CA LEU A 7 32.20 8.19 15.77
C LEU A 7 32.48 9.67 15.98
N SER A 8 33.61 10.20 15.51
CA SER A 8 33.95 11.62 15.57
C SER A 8 33.01 12.46 14.71
N ALA A 9 32.78 12.07 13.46
CA ALA A 9 31.90 12.78 12.55
C ALA A 9 30.43 12.79 13.03
N ARG A 10 29.95 11.66 13.58
CA ARG A 10 28.62 11.57 14.18
C ARG A 10 28.48 12.55 15.36
N ASN A 11 29.45 12.58 16.26
CA ASN A 11 29.41 13.46 17.41
C ASN A 11 29.47 14.94 17.00
N GLU A 12 30.29 15.29 16.02
CA GLU A 12 30.35 16.64 15.47
C GLU A 12 29.01 17.08 14.87
N ILE A 13 28.35 16.21 14.10
CA ILE A 13 27.01 16.51 13.55
C ILE A 13 25.98 16.70 14.67
N LEU A 14 25.98 15.84 15.68
CA LEU A 14 25.06 15.95 16.81
C LEU A 14 25.29 17.23 17.62
N GLU A 15 26.53 17.64 17.85
CA GLU A 15 26.85 18.89 18.55
C GLU A 15 26.41 20.11 17.74
N ARG A 16 26.61 20.10 16.42
CA ARG A 16 26.10 21.18 15.54
C ARG A 16 24.58 21.27 15.56
N LEU A 17 23.88 20.14 15.56
CA LEU A 17 22.41 20.11 15.67
C LEU A 17 21.92 20.62 17.03
N LYS A 18 22.59 20.26 18.13
CA LYS A 18 22.25 20.76 19.47
C LYS A 18 22.54 22.27 19.61
N ALA A 19 23.60 22.75 18.99
CA ALA A 19 24.00 24.17 18.99
C ALA A 19 23.17 25.02 18.02
N ALA A 20 22.39 24.41 17.12
CA ALA A 20 21.57 25.16 16.19
C ALA A 20 20.53 26.02 16.95
N PRO A 21 20.33 27.29 16.56
CA PRO A 21 19.34 28.13 17.19
C PRO A 21 17.95 27.49 17.06
N LYS A 22 17.28 27.30 18.21
CA LYS A 22 15.90 26.84 18.23
C LYS A 22 15.04 27.95 17.61
N LYS A 23 14.57 27.72 16.38
CA LYS A 23 13.54 28.60 15.81
C LYS A 23 12.27 28.40 16.60
N GLU A 24 11.63 29.49 17.00
CA GLU A 24 10.26 29.43 17.47
C GLU A 24 9.41 28.78 16.38
N ILE A 25 8.73 27.70 16.73
CA ILE A 25 7.79 27.04 15.82
C ILE A 25 6.61 28.01 15.71
N PRO A 26 6.35 28.59 14.53
CA PRO A 26 5.20 29.46 14.37
C PRO A 26 3.93 28.72 14.77
N VAL A 27 3.07 29.40 15.50
CA VAL A 27 1.74 28.84 15.84
C VAL A 27 1.10 28.37 14.55
N ARG A 28 0.75 27.09 14.47
CA ARG A 28 0.07 26.54 13.30
C ARG A 28 -1.19 27.37 13.06
N PRO A 29 -1.42 27.86 11.84
CA PRO A 29 -2.67 28.54 11.53
C PRO A 29 -3.83 27.59 11.84
N PHE A 30 -4.95 28.17 12.30
CA PHE A 30 -6.17 27.40 12.49
C PHE A 30 -6.53 26.70 11.17
N MET A 31 -6.60 25.38 11.21
CA MET A 31 -7.09 24.63 10.06
C MET A 31 -8.61 24.83 9.94
N PRO A 32 -9.12 25.21 8.78
CA PRO A 32 -10.55 25.24 8.58
C PRO A 32 -11.15 23.86 8.87
N PRO A 33 -12.40 23.77 9.32
CA PRO A 33 -13.04 22.47 9.50
C PRO A 33 -13.03 21.69 8.20
N LEU A 34 -12.82 20.38 8.31
CA LEU A 34 -12.84 19.50 7.14
C LEU A 34 -14.17 19.63 6.41
N LYS A 35 -14.11 19.62 5.09
CA LYS A 35 -15.33 19.59 4.28
C LYS A 35 -16.08 18.31 4.60
N GLU A 36 -17.25 18.43 5.21
CA GLU A 36 -18.15 17.29 5.39
C GLU A 36 -18.68 16.87 4.03
N VAL A 37 -18.37 15.64 3.65
CA VAL A 37 -18.89 15.00 2.44
C VAL A 37 -19.86 13.92 2.90
N ALA A 38 -21.16 14.23 2.80
CA ALA A 38 -22.24 13.30 3.17
C ALA A 38 -22.58 12.38 1.99
N LEU A 39 -21.68 11.44 1.67
CA LEU A 39 -21.95 10.38 0.69
C LEU A 39 -22.21 9.06 1.42
N GLY A 40 -23.16 8.30 0.89
CA GLY A 40 -23.43 6.95 1.32
C GLY A 40 -22.27 6.00 0.98
N ARG A 41 -22.23 4.81 1.62
CA ARG A 41 -21.16 3.84 1.42
C ARG A 41 -21.01 3.41 -0.05
N ASP A 42 -22.13 3.17 -0.73
CA ASP A 42 -22.12 2.77 -2.15
C ASP A 42 -21.64 3.91 -3.05
N GLU A 43 -22.04 5.15 -2.77
CA GLU A 43 -21.60 6.33 -3.51
C GLU A 43 -20.09 6.57 -3.35
N LEU A 44 -19.54 6.35 -2.14
CA LEU A 44 -18.10 6.42 -1.90
C LEU A 44 -17.36 5.33 -2.69
N ALA A 45 -17.90 4.10 -2.73
CA ALA A 45 -17.31 3.00 -3.48
C ALA A 45 -17.38 3.25 -5.01
N ASP A 46 -18.47 3.84 -5.50
CA ASP A 46 -18.60 4.24 -6.89
C ASP A 46 -17.60 5.33 -7.25
N ARG A 47 -17.49 6.35 -6.43
CA ARG A 47 -16.56 7.46 -6.63
C ARG A 47 -15.11 7.00 -6.59
N PHE A 48 -14.76 6.17 -5.61
CA PHE A 48 -13.43 5.56 -5.55
C PHE A 48 -13.11 4.78 -6.84
N ALA A 49 -14.02 3.92 -7.29
CA ALA A 49 -13.80 3.11 -8.49
C ALA A 49 -13.64 3.97 -9.75
N GLU A 50 -14.44 5.03 -9.91
CA GLU A 50 -14.33 6.00 -11.00
C GLU A 50 -12.93 6.64 -11.00
N MET A 51 -12.52 7.21 -9.87
CA MET A 51 -11.25 7.94 -9.76
C MET A 51 -10.03 7.01 -9.92
N PHE A 52 -10.06 5.81 -9.31
CA PHE A 52 -8.97 4.86 -9.44
C PHE A 52 -8.82 4.34 -10.89
N THR A 53 -9.94 4.19 -11.60
CA THR A 53 -9.93 3.77 -13.01
C THR A 53 -9.43 4.91 -13.92
N ALA A 54 -9.72 6.16 -13.60
CA ALA A 54 -9.18 7.32 -14.32
C ALA A 54 -7.65 7.36 -14.27
N GLU A 55 -7.05 6.91 -13.16
CA GLU A 55 -5.60 6.75 -12.99
C GLU A 55 -5.05 5.41 -13.54
N THR A 56 -5.81 4.79 -14.42
CA THR A 56 -5.44 3.54 -15.11
C THR A 56 -5.33 2.29 -14.21
N GLY A 57 -5.88 2.33 -13.01
CA GLY A 57 -6.10 1.17 -12.18
C GLY A 57 -7.27 0.32 -12.66
N ILE A 58 -7.37 -0.89 -12.13
CA ILE A 58 -8.46 -1.83 -12.46
C ILE A 58 -9.25 -2.11 -11.19
N VAL A 59 -10.57 -1.99 -11.22
CA VAL A 59 -11.44 -2.23 -10.07
C VAL A 59 -12.40 -3.37 -10.35
N TYR A 60 -12.45 -4.33 -9.43
CA TYR A 60 -13.47 -5.38 -9.35
C TYR A 60 -14.31 -5.15 -8.10
N ARG A 61 -15.56 -5.64 -8.11
CA ARG A 61 -16.45 -5.63 -6.96
C ARG A 61 -16.81 -7.05 -6.55
N ALA A 62 -16.71 -7.32 -5.29
CA ALA A 62 -17.09 -8.58 -4.68
C ALA A 62 -18.10 -8.33 -3.56
N LYS A 63 -19.16 -9.11 -3.51
CA LYS A 63 -20.24 -8.98 -2.53
C LYS A 63 -19.83 -9.47 -1.13
N ASN A 64 -18.81 -10.29 -1.05
CA ASN A 64 -18.29 -10.90 0.17
C ASN A 64 -16.92 -11.55 -0.10
N ASN A 65 -16.32 -12.13 0.92
CA ASN A 65 -15.01 -12.78 0.85
C ASN A 65 -14.96 -13.96 -0.13
N ASP A 66 -16.01 -14.76 -0.25
CA ASP A 66 -16.05 -15.88 -1.20
C ASP A 66 -16.00 -15.38 -2.63
N HIS A 67 -16.80 -14.37 -2.95
CA HIS A 67 -16.77 -13.72 -4.26
C HIS A 67 -15.44 -12.99 -4.53
N ALA A 68 -14.80 -12.46 -3.48
CA ALA A 68 -13.45 -11.87 -3.60
C ALA A 68 -12.42 -12.96 -3.98
N LEU A 69 -12.47 -14.14 -3.38
CA LEU A 69 -11.62 -15.28 -3.72
C LEU A 69 -11.88 -15.80 -5.13
N GLU A 70 -13.13 -15.84 -5.59
CA GLU A 70 -13.48 -16.21 -6.97
C GLU A 70 -12.89 -15.19 -7.96
N THR A 71 -13.04 -13.90 -7.69
CA THR A 71 -12.49 -12.81 -8.48
C THR A 71 -10.97 -12.90 -8.53
N LEU A 72 -10.32 -13.08 -7.38
CA LEU A 72 -8.87 -13.26 -7.26
C LEU A 72 -8.39 -14.48 -8.06
N THR A 73 -9.13 -15.59 -7.99
CA THR A 73 -8.84 -16.80 -8.78
C THR A 73 -8.90 -16.50 -10.28
N GLY A 74 -9.90 -15.76 -10.73
CA GLY A 74 -10.02 -15.33 -12.12
C GLY A 74 -8.85 -14.45 -12.56
N ILE A 75 -8.41 -13.52 -11.71
CA ILE A 75 -7.24 -12.67 -11.97
C ILE A 75 -5.98 -13.53 -12.09
N VAL A 76 -5.71 -14.36 -11.11
CA VAL A 76 -4.50 -15.21 -11.05
C VAL A 76 -4.39 -16.13 -12.26
N LYS A 77 -5.50 -16.76 -12.69
CA LYS A 77 -5.54 -17.61 -13.88
C LYS A 77 -5.30 -16.83 -15.17
N ARG A 78 -5.93 -15.66 -15.32
CA ARG A 78 -5.76 -14.81 -16.51
C ARG A 78 -4.34 -14.28 -16.64
N GLU A 79 -3.71 -13.96 -15.53
CA GLU A 79 -2.31 -13.49 -15.48
C GLU A 79 -1.29 -14.62 -15.53
N GLY A 80 -1.73 -15.86 -15.46
CA GLY A 80 -0.84 -17.03 -15.46
C GLY A 80 0.09 -17.11 -14.24
N LEU A 81 -0.33 -16.54 -13.10
CA LEU A 81 0.49 -16.48 -11.89
C LEU A 81 0.67 -17.86 -11.28
N LYS A 82 1.91 -18.21 -10.95
CA LYS A 82 2.28 -19.46 -10.26
C LYS A 82 2.63 -19.23 -8.80
N SER A 83 2.96 -17.99 -8.47
CA SER A 83 3.35 -17.59 -7.10
C SER A 83 2.91 -16.16 -6.82
N VAL A 84 2.53 -15.93 -5.57
CA VAL A 84 2.15 -14.60 -5.05
C VAL A 84 2.76 -14.38 -3.68
N MET A 85 3.10 -13.13 -3.37
CA MET A 85 3.49 -12.68 -2.04
C MET A 85 2.31 -11.99 -1.38
N VAL A 86 1.96 -12.36 -0.16
CA VAL A 86 0.81 -11.80 0.56
C VAL A 86 1.25 -11.13 1.86
N SER A 87 0.58 -10.06 2.24
CA SER A 87 0.66 -9.52 3.59
C SER A 87 -0.14 -10.39 4.57
N THR A 88 0.12 -10.24 5.87
CA THR A 88 -0.56 -10.99 6.93
C THR A 88 -1.51 -10.12 7.74
N ASP A 89 -1.93 -8.99 7.16
CA ASP A 89 -2.83 -8.02 7.77
C ASP A 89 -4.24 -8.58 8.01
N GLU A 90 -4.99 -7.88 8.85
CA GLU A 90 -6.34 -8.29 9.26
C GLU A 90 -7.37 -8.34 8.13
N VAL A 91 -7.17 -7.56 7.04
CA VAL A 91 -8.06 -7.57 5.87
C VAL A 91 -7.97 -8.88 5.11
N LEU A 92 -6.77 -9.44 5.00
CA LEU A 92 -6.54 -10.70 4.29
C LEU A 92 -6.82 -11.93 5.16
N ALA A 93 -6.80 -11.80 6.48
CA ALA A 93 -6.98 -12.93 7.40
C ALA A 93 -8.24 -13.76 7.11
N PRO A 94 -9.43 -13.18 6.87
CA PRO A 94 -10.65 -13.95 6.58
C PRO A 94 -10.61 -14.72 5.25
N LEU A 95 -9.74 -14.33 4.31
CA LEU A 95 -9.63 -14.97 2.99
C LEU A 95 -8.85 -16.28 3.03
N ASN A 96 -8.09 -16.55 4.09
CA ASN A 96 -7.24 -17.74 4.22
C ASN A 96 -6.48 -18.07 2.94
N LEU A 97 -5.71 -17.10 2.45
CA LEU A 97 -5.00 -17.19 1.16
C LEU A 97 -4.08 -18.42 1.04
N PRO A 98 -3.41 -18.91 2.11
CA PRO A 98 -2.65 -20.16 2.02
C PRO A 98 -3.52 -21.37 1.61
N ALA A 99 -4.69 -21.55 2.22
CA ALA A 99 -5.60 -22.63 1.87
C ALA A 99 -6.21 -22.45 0.47
N TRP A 100 -6.49 -21.21 0.07
CA TRP A 100 -6.94 -20.86 -1.28
C TRP A 100 -5.88 -21.23 -2.33
N GLY A 101 -4.61 -20.87 -2.09
CA GLY A 101 -3.51 -21.15 -3.02
C GLY A 101 -3.34 -22.65 -3.29
N ILE A 102 -3.46 -23.49 -2.26
CA ILE A 102 -3.41 -24.95 -2.40
C ILE A 102 -4.53 -25.44 -3.33
N LYS A 103 -5.75 -24.91 -3.20
CA LYS A 103 -6.90 -25.32 -4.03
C LYS A 103 -6.75 -25.00 -5.52
N ILE A 104 -5.99 -23.96 -5.86
CA ILE A 104 -5.85 -23.48 -7.25
C ILE A 104 -4.45 -23.71 -7.82
N ASP A 105 -3.59 -24.46 -7.13
CA ASP A 105 -2.18 -24.73 -7.50
C ASP A 105 -1.35 -23.46 -7.71
N VAL A 106 -1.42 -22.55 -6.74
CA VAL A 106 -0.63 -21.31 -6.69
C VAL A 106 0.14 -21.24 -5.39
N LYS A 107 1.45 -21.01 -5.47
CA LYS A 107 2.29 -20.86 -4.29
C LYS A 107 2.04 -19.50 -3.64
N VAL A 108 1.47 -19.53 -2.43
CA VAL A 108 1.28 -18.34 -1.59
C VAL A 108 2.43 -18.25 -0.60
N MET A 109 3.10 -17.12 -0.57
CA MET A 109 4.22 -16.83 0.34
C MET A 109 3.93 -15.56 1.12
N SER A 110 4.45 -15.51 2.34
CA SER A 110 4.37 -14.36 3.25
C SER A 110 5.76 -13.99 3.78
N PRO A 111 5.97 -12.83 4.38
CA PRO A 111 7.26 -12.47 4.97
C PRO A 111 7.78 -13.48 5.99
N GLY A 112 6.88 -14.17 6.70
CA GLY A 112 7.23 -15.18 7.70
C GLY A 112 7.87 -16.45 7.15
N ASP A 113 7.77 -16.70 5.84
CA ASP A 113 8.35 -17.88 5.19
C ASP A 113 9.86 -17.75 4.94
N PHE A 114 10.44 -16.56 5.20
CA PHE A 114 11.82 -16.23 4.91
C PHE A 114 12.64 -16.05 6.21
N LYS A 115 13.86 -16.59 6.21
CA LYS A 115 14.76 -16.47 7.37
C LYS A 115 15.44 -15.11 7.48
N GLY A 116 15.58 -14.41 6.37
CA GLY A 116 16.30 -13.16 6.30
C GLY A 116 15.66 -12.14 5.36
N ARG A 117 16.07 -10.89 5.55
CA ARG A 117 15.57 -9.75 4.76
C ARG A 117 15.95 -9.87 3.28
N ASP A 118 17.15 -10.38 2.99
CA ASP A 118 17.63 -10.48 1.61
C ASP A 118 16.89 -11.59 0.85
N ASP A 119 16.68 -12.76 1.49
CA ASP A 119 15.88 -13.85 0.91
C ASP A 119 14.45 -13.39 0.59
N PHE A 120 13.82 -12.65 1.50
CA PHE A 120 12.49 -12.06 1.28
C PHE A 120 12.51 -11.07 0.12
N LYS A 121 13.47 -10.16 0.10
CA LYS A 121 13.63 -9.17 -0.96
C LYS A 121 13.76 -9.83 -2.32
N ASP A 122 14.67 -10.81 -2.45
CA ASP A 122 14.92 -11.50 -3.72
C ASP A 122 13.66 -12.27 -4.18
N ALA A 123 12.94 -12.91 -3.26
CA ALA A 123 11.68 -13.57 -3.57
C ALA A 123 10.60 -12.58 -4.05
N VAL A 124 10.53 -11.38 -3.49
CA VAL A 124 9.53 -10.37 -3.89
C VAL A 124 9.85 -9.77 -5.26
N PHE A 125 11.14 -9.55 -5.58
CA PHE A 125 11.53 -8.96 -6.86
C PHE A 125 11.49 -9.96 -8.02
N ASP A 126 12.01 -11.18 -7.79
CA ASP A 126 12.26 -12.14 -8.86
C ASP A 126 11.42 -13.42 -8.75
N GLY A 127 10.86 -13.69 -7.57
CA GLY A 127 10.20 -14.96 -7.27
C GLY A 127 8.68 -14.97 -7.38
N VAL A 128 8.01 -13.80 -7.49
CA VAL A 128 6.54 -13.72 -7.50
C VAL A 128 6.01 -12.89 -8.66
N GLY A 129 4.87 -13.32 -9.20
CA GLY A 129 4.18 -12.57 -10.25
C GLY A 129 3.32 -11.42 -9.73
N ALA A 130 2.90 -11.48 -8.47
CA ALA A 130 2.09 -10.43 -7.86
C ALA A 130 2.30 -10.32 -6.34
N GLY A 131 2.09 -9.11 -5.80
CA GLY A 131 1.87 -8.85 -4.39
C GLY A 131 0.39 -8.66 -4.09
N ILE A 132 -0.10 -9.24 -3.00
CA ILE A 132 -1.48 -9.09 -2.54
C ILE A 132 -1.45 -8.47 -1.15
N THR A 133 -2.16 -7.35 -0.96
CA THR A 133 -2.25 -6.68 0.34
C THR A 133 -3.70 -6.34 0.70
N GLY A 134 -3.99 -6.29 1.98
CA GLY A 134 -5.09 -5.50 2.47
C GLY A 134 -4.81 -4.00 2.32
N VAL A 135 -5.81 -3.18 2.59
CA VAL A 135 -5.72 -1.72 2.55
C VAL A 135 -6.26 -1.15 3.86
N ASP A 136 -5.51 -0.25 4.47
CA ASP A 136 -5.95 0.40 5.70
C ASP A 136 -7.04 1.43 5.45
N PHE A 137 -6.90 2.20 4.36
CA PHE A 137 -7.84 3.23 3.94
C PHE A 137 -7.91 3.30 2.42
N ALA A 138 -9.08 3.70 1.90
CA ALA A 138 -9.23 4.08 0.51
C ALA A 138 -9.92 5.46 0.45
N VAL A 139 -9.42 6.37 -0.39
CA VAL A 139 -9.89 7.75 -0.48
C VAL A 139 -10.71 7.92 -1.74
N ALA A 140 -12.00 8.23 -1.58
CA ALA A 140 -12.95 8.29 -2.69
C ALA A 140 -12.70 9.49 -3.64
N GLU A 141 -12.31 10.65 -3.11
CA GLU A 141 -12.11 11.86 -3.94
C GLU A 141 -11.01 11.72 -4.99
N SER A 142 -10.02 10.86 -4.76
CA SER A 142 -8.83 10.71 -5.62
C SER A 142 -8.58 9.28 -6.09
N GLY A 143 -9.39 8.31 -5.65
CA GLY A 143 -9.13 6.90 -5.97
C GLY A 143 -7.80 6.42 -5.41
N THR A 144 -7.47 6.75 -4.16
CA THR A 144 -6.16 6.45 -3.57
C THR A 144 -6.28 5.39 -2.50
N LEU A 145 -5.37 4.41 -2.54
CA LEU A 145 -5.19 3.42 -1.49
C LEU A 145 -4.21 3.96 -0.44
N GLY A 146 -4.50 3.77 0.82
CA GLY A 146 -3.60 4.08 1.93
C GLY A 146 -3.17 2.79 2.64
N LEU A 147 -1.86 2.54 2.68
CA LEU A 147 -1.27 1.38 3.33
C LEU A 147 -0.33 1.83 4.44
N ILE A 148 -0.55 1.31 5.64
CA ILE A 148 0.32 1.49 6.80
C ILE A 148 1.28 0.32 6.83
N HIS A 149 2.58 0.61 6.73
CA HIS A 149 3.60 -0.42 6.74
C HIS A 149 4.08 -0.70 8.16
N ASP A 150 3.88 -1.94 8.56
CA ASP A 150 4.28 -2.48 9.84
C ASP A 150 4.83 -3.91 9.68
N ARG A 151 4.74 -4.69 10.76
CA ARG A 151 5.20 -6.09 10.78
C ARG A 151 4.37 -6.99 9.86
N ASP A 152 3.07 -6.73 9.75
CA ASP A 152 2.10 -7.58 9.05
C ASP A 152 1.90 -7.14 7.60
N GLN A 153 2.28 -5.89 7.30
CA GLN A 153 2.19 -5.31 5.96
C GLN A 153 3.54 -4.80 5.47
N ALA A 154 4.41 -5.73 5.05
CA ALA A 154 5.74 -5.40 4.56
C ALA A 154 5.67 -4.59 3.25
N ARG A 155 6.31 -3.41 3.23
CA ARG A 155 6.28 -2.43 2.13
C ARG A 155 6.55 -3.00 0.75
N LEU A 156 7.50 -3.92 0.63
CA LEU A 156 7.89 -4.45 -0.68
C LEU A 156 6.77 -5.21 -1.38
N ILE A 157 5.79 -5.74 -0.66
CA ILE A 157 4.68 -6.52 -1.24
C ILE A 157 3.83 -5.65 -2.18
N SER A 158 3.60 -4.39 -1.83
CA SER A 158 2.82 -3.45 -2.65
C SER A 158 3.65 -2.69 -3.68
N LEU A 159 4.99 -2.63 -3.53
CA LEU A 159 5.84 -1.74 -4.33
C LEU A 159 6.79 -2.44 -5.30
N ALA A 160 7.18 -3.69 -5.06
CA ALA A 160 8.19 -4.35 -5.88
C ALA A 160 7.63 -5.25 -7.00
N PRO A 161 6.57 -6.05 -6.81
CA PRO A 161 6.02 -6.91 -7.86
C PRO A 161 5.46 -6.10 -9.03
N ILE A 162 5.51 -6.69 -10.23
CA ILE A 162 4.97 -6.07 -11.46
C ILE A 162 3.46 -5.82 -11.34
N LEU A 163 2.76 -6.69 -10.62
CA LEU A 163 1.33 -6.59 -10.34
C LEU A 163 1.10 -6.45 -8.83
N HIS A 164 0.37 -5.43 -8.42
CA HIS A 164 -0.18 -5.29 -7.07
C HIS A 164 -1.68 -5.53 -7.10
N ILE A 165 -2.19 -6.41 -6.24
CA ILE A 165 -3.61 -6.67 -6.03
C ILE A 165 -3.97 -6.22 -4.62
N ALA A 166 -4.85 -5.25 -4.51
CA ALA A 166 -5.28 -4.67 -3.24
C ALA A 166 -6.71 -5.11 -2.90
N ILE A 167 -6.91 -5.65 -1.71
CA ILE A 167 -8.23 -5.99 -1.18
C ILE A 167 -8.72 -4.84 -0.31
N VAL A 168 -9.85 -4.26 -0.65
CA VAL A 168 -10.41 -3.08 0.00
C VAL A 168 -11.82 -3.38 0.51
N PRO A 169 -12.00 -3.53 1.82
CA PRO A 169 -13.33 -3.52 2.42
C PRO A 169 -14.00 -2.16 2.18
N VAL A 170 -15.24 -2.14 1.70
CA VAL A 170 -15.94 -0.89 1.38
C VAL A 170 -16.13 0.04 2.59
N GLU A 171 -16.17 -0.51 3.79
CA GLU A 171 -16.21 0.26 5.05
C GLU A 171 -14.94 1.03 5.36
N ARG A 172 -13.83 0.76 4.67
CA ARG A 172 -12.56 1.48 4.78
C ARG A 172 -12.43 2.63 3.78
N ILE A 173 -13.47 2.86 2.98
CA ILE A 173 -13.48 3.98 2.04
C ILE A 173 -13.90 5.25 2.79
N VAL A 174 -13.02 6.24 2.74
CA VAL A 174 -13.25 7.57 3.32
C VAL A 174 -13.42 8.60 2.21
N PRO A 175 -14.17 9.70 2.45
CA PRO A 175 -14.43 10.67 1.39
C PRO A 175 -13.21 11.46 0.94
N VAL A 176 -12.35 11.89 1.87
CA VAL A 176 -11.24 12.84 1.62
C VAL A 176 -9.94 12.43 2.33
N TYR A 177 -8.81 12.95 1.85
CA TYR A 177 -7.47 12.67 2.39
C TYR A 177 -7.31 13.04 3.87
N GLU A 178 -7.88 14.15 4.26
CA GLU A 178 -7.77 14.66 5.62
C GLU A 178 -8.29 13.66 6.65
N SER A 179 -9.33 12.89 6.28
CA SER A 179 -9.87 11.83 7.15
C SER A 179 -8.83 10.74 7.43
N VAL A 180 -8.01 10.39 6.43
CA VAL A 180 -6.91 9.42 6.60
C VAL A 180 -5.80 9.98 7.48
N VAL A 181 -5.36 11.20 7.17
CA VAL A 181 -4.24 11.85 7.88
C VAL A 181 -4.56 11.96 9.36
N ALA A 182 -5.78 12.40 9.71
CA ALA A 182 -6.21 12.48 11.10
C ALA A 182 -6.13 11.11 11.79
N SER A 183 -6.72 10.07 11.19
CA SER A 183 -6.73 8.72 11.76
C SER A 183 -5.34 8.09 11.92
N VAL A 184 -4.40 8.38 11.01
CA VAL A 184 -3.02 7.88 11.10
C VAL A 184 -2.25 8.57 12.23
N PHE A 185 -2.43 9.89 12.39
CA PHE A 185 -1.72 10.65 13.42
C PHE A 185 -2.31 10.49 14.82
N GLU A 186 -3.51 9.95 14.96
CA GLU A 186 -4.12 9.58 16.24
C GLU A 186 -3.64 8.21 16.77
N LYS A 187 -3.00 7.39 15.93
CA LYS A 187 -2.47 6.07 16.34
C LYS A 187 -1.19 6.21 17.17
N GLU A 188 -1.11 5.48 18.26
CA GLU A 188 0.12 5.30 19.01
C GLU A 188 0.44 3.79 19.17
N PRO A 189 1.69 3.38 18.87
CA PRO A 189 2.81 4.20 18.35
C PRO A 189 2.57 4.65 16.90
N PHE A 190 3.14 5.81 16.53
CA PHE A 190 3.07 6.28 15.15
C PHE A 190 3.65 5.23 14.19
N PRO A 191 2.99 4.99 13.06
CA PRO A 191 3.53 4.09 12.05
C PRO A 191 4.86 4.65 11.51
N SER A 192 5.82 3.75 11.30
CA SER A 192 7.13 4.15 10.77
C SER A 192 7.05 4.67 9.34
N GLN A 193 6.03 4.25 8.61
CA GLN A 193 5.76 4.67 7.25
C GLN A 193 4.33 4.32 6.86
N PHE A 194 3.70 5.19 6.06
CA PHE A 194 2.53 4.86 5.27
C PHE A 194 2.71 5.35 3.84
N VAL A 195 2.01 4.75 2.90
CA VAL A 195 2.11 5.04 1.47
C VAL A 195 0.73 5.23 0.88
N PHE A 196 0.60 6.24 0.01
CA PHE A 196 -0.54 6.43 -0.85
C PHE A 196 -0.26 5.89 -2.25
N ILE A 197 -1.17 5.08 -2.79
CA ILE A 197 -1.09 4.48 -4.12
C ILE A 197 -2.35 4.89 -4.90
N THR A 198 -2.19 5.77 -5.87
CA THR A 198 -3.31 6.28 -6.69
C THR A 198 -3.45 5.55 -8.03
N GLY A 199 -2.58 4.58 -8.30
CA GLY A 199 -2.57 3.81 -9.55
C GLY A 199 -1.23 3.14 -9.81
N PRO A 200 -1.00 2.62 -11.01
CA PRO A 200 0.27 2.06 -11.42
C PRO A 200 1.42 3.05 -11.32
N SER A 201 2.63 2.55 -11.03
CA SER A 201 3.83 3.37 -11.05
C SER A 201 4.03 4.03 -12.41
N MET A 202 4.13 5.34 -12.44
CA MET A 202 4.40 6.12 -13.67
C MET A 202 5.59 7.02 -13.46
N THR A 203 6.50 6.99 -14.43
CA THR A 203 7.64 7.92 -14.50
C THR A 203 7.44 8.82 -15.70
N GLY A 204 7.27 10.11 -15.44
CA GLY A 204 7.25 11.14 -16.46
C GLY A 204 8.63 11.76 -16.56
N ASP A 205 9.02 12.07 -17.82
CA ASP A 205 10.17 12.92 -18.11
C ASP A 205 11.38 12.34 -18.82
N ILE A 206 11.23 11.34 -19.62
CA ILE A 206 12.25 11.15 -20.63
C ILE A 206 11.63 11.56 -21.98
N ARG A 207 11.83 12.83 -22.38
CA ARG A 207 11.33 13.39 -23.66
C ARG A 207 9.79 13.42 -23.80
N GLY A 208 9.06 13.65 -22.68
CA GLY A 208 7.60 13.77 -22.70
C GLY A 208 6.84 12.46 -22.83
N HIS A 209 7.49 11.31 -22.68
CA HIS A 209 6.83 10.01 -22.64
C HIS A 209 6.62 9.53 -21.20
N LEU A 210 5.43 8.99 -20.92
CA LEU A 210 5.09 8.34 -19.66
C LEU A 210 5.45 6.84 -19.75
N PHE A 211 6.30 6.38 -18.84
CA PHE A 211 6.67 4.98 -18.71
C PHE A 211 6.04 4.39 -17.46
N LYS A 212 5.33 3.26 -17.63
CA LYS A 212 4.73 2.51 -16.51
C LYS A 212 5.69 1.47 -15.95
N GLY A 213 5.76 1.38 -14.60
CA GLY A 213 6.42 0.27 -13.93
C GLY A 213 7.94 0.37 -13.81
N MET A 214 8.52 1.58 -13.88
CA MET A 214 9.97 1.75 -13.70
C MET A 214 10.42 1.61 -12.24
N HIS A 215 9.61 2.09 -11.30
CA HIS A 215 9.95 2.16 -9.86
C HIS A 215 8.88 1.56 -8.95
N GLY A 216 7.98 0.74 -9.49
CA GLY A 216 6.88 0.12 -8.75
C GLY A 216 5.99 -0.70 -9.67
N PRO A 217 4.83 -1.16 -9.19
CA PRO A 217 3.93 -2.01 -9.97
C PRO A 217 3.53 -1.38 -11.30
N ARG A 218 3.66 -2.16 -12.35
CA ARG A 218 3.21 -1.77 -13.69
C ARG A 218 1.68 -1.74 -13.78
N ARG A 219 1.02 -2.54 -12.94
CA ARG A 219 -0.43 -2.65 -12.86
C ARG A 219 -0.87 -2.76 -11.41
N VAL A 220 -1.97 -2.10 -11.10
CA VAL A 220 -2.63 -2.18 -9.79
C VAL A 220 -4.08 -2.59 -10.01
N ILE A 221 -4.50 -3.62 -9.31
CA ILE A 221 -5.87 -4.15 -9.32
C ILE A 221 -6.44 -4.01 -7.93
N VAL A 222 -7.65 -3.49 -7.84
CA VAL A 222 -8.41 -3.40 -6.59
C VAL A 222 -9.59 -4.35 -6.64
N ILE A 223 -9.83 -5.08 -5.55
CA ILE A 223 -11.06 -5.82 -5.30
C ILE A 223 -11.76 -5.15 -4.13
N LEU A 224 -12.84 -4.43 -4.40
CA LEU A 224 -13.75 -3.87 -3.39
C LEU A 224 -14.61 -4.98 -2.84
N VAL A 225 -14.68 -5.12 -1.51
CA VAL A 225 -15.44 -6.18 -0.82
C VAL A 225 -16.47 -5.57 0.11
N GLY A 226 -17.76 -5.89 -0.10
CA GLY A 226 -18.87 -5.37 0.73
C GLY A 226 -20.23 -5.47 0.08
#